data_5da55990e27a36f6532ab97db7742896
#
_entry.id   5da55990e27a36f6532ab97db7742896
#
_cell.length_a   1.000
_cell.length_b   1.000
_cell.length_c   1.000
_cell.angle_alpha   90.00
_cell.angle_beta   90.00
_cell.angle_gamma   90.00
#
_symmetry.space_group_name_H-M   'P 1'
#
loop_
_entity.id
_entity.type
_entity.pdbx_description
1 polymer ?
#
loop_
_entity_poly.entity_id
_entity_poly.type
_entity_poly.pdbx_seq_one_letter_code
_entity_poly.pdbx_strand_id
1 'polypeptide(L)'
;HVLSRRQRQMCIRDSYFPAPAFGALAVAILGIHDAPKIAIIFIGTFFQMILVVANTTRRLDNGFIEAAQTLGANRARQLLQVTIPGILPDLYKDLRILLGWAWTYLIVAELIGTSSGITWFITQQARYKNFDMVFAALIILGVIGLLSDLILERLGRRLFPWQRQNDGVR
;
A
#
# COMPACT_ATOMS: atom_id res chain seq x y z
N HIS A 1 -24.37 7.23 15.53
CA HIS A 1 -23.63 6.10 16.16
C HIS A 1 -23.86 4.73 15.47
N VAL A 2 -25.00 4.47 14.86
CA VAL A 2 -25.34 3.17 14.22
C VAL A 2 -24.66 3.00 12.87
N LEU A 3 -24.49 4.07 12.08
CA LEU A 3 -23.79 4.05 10.78
C LEU A 3 -22.32 3.68 10.91
N SER A 4 -21.65 4.09 11.99
CA SER A 4 -20.22 3.79 12.26
C SER A 4 -19.97 2.29 12.52
N ARG A 5 -20.90 1.55 13.10
CA ARG A 5 -20.76 0.10 13.33
C ARG A 5 -20.94 -0.70 12.03
N ARG A 6 -21.91 -0.36 11.18
CA ARG A 6 -22.11 -1.03 9.88
C ARG A 6 -20.92 -0.79 8.93
N GLN A 7 -20.37 0.42 8.89
CA GLN A 7 -19.19 0.70 8.09
C GLN A 7 -17.94 -0.05 8.59
N ARG A 8 -17.74 -0.20 9.90
CA ARG A 8 -16.63 -1.02 10.45
C ARG A 8 -16.77 -2.50 10.05
N GLN A 9 -17.99 -3.05 10.10
CA GLN A 9 -18.23 -4.43 9.72
C GLN A 9 -18.07 -4.67 8.22
N MET A 10 -18.44 -3.71 7.37
CA MET A 10 -18.21 -3.78 5.93
C MET A 10 -16.71 -3.75 5.60
N CYS A 11 -15.96 -2.81 6.17
CA CYS A 11 -14.50 -2.71 5.94
C CYS A 11 -13.72 -3.93 6.43
N ILE A 12 -14.14 -4.58 7.53
CA ILE A 12 -13.49 -5.80 8.02
C ILE A 12 -13.77 -6.98 7.09
N ARG A 13 -14.96 -7.09 6.52
CA ARG A 13 -15.32 -8.18 5.60
C ARG A 13 -14.54 -8.14 4.29
N ASP A 14 -14.31 -6.97 3.74
CA ASP A 14 -13.57 -6.81 2.47
C ASP A 14 -12.07 -7.10 2.61
N SER A 15 -11.51 -6.95 3.82
CA SER A 15 -10.11 -7.28 4.11
C SER A 15 -9.83 -8.79 4.18
N TYR A 16 -10.86 -9.63 4.28
CA TYR A 16 -10.73 -11.09 4.27
C TYR A 16 -10.71 -11.69 2.86
N PHE A 17 -10.83 -10.88 1.82
CA PHE A 17 -10.80 -11.38 0.45
C PHE A 17 -9.32 -11.54 0.00
N PRO A 18 -8.80 -12.76 -0.09
CA PRO A 18 -7.40 -12.97 -0.41
C PRO A 18 -7.17 -12.65 -1.89
N ALA A 19 -6.54 -11.51 -2.18
CA ALA A 19 -6.17 -11.13 -3.56
C ALA A 19 -5.46 -12.27 -4.33
N PRO A 20 -4.60 -13.10 -3.70
CA PRO A 20 -4.01 -14.26 -4.36
C PRO A 20 -5.01 -15.30 -4.87
N ALA A 21 -6.19 -15.40 -4.27
CA ALA A 21 -7.21 -16.36 -4.74
C ALA A 21 -7.71 -16.05 -6.15
N PHE A 22 -7.63 -14.77 -6.57
CA PHE A 22 -7.95 -14.36 -7.94
C PHE A 22 -6.83 -14.63 -8.94
N GLY A 23 -5.66 -15.09 -8.49
CA GLY A 23 -4.50 -15.30 -9.34
C GLY A 23 -4.79 -16.25 -10.51
N ALA A 24 -5.39 -17.39 -10.23
CA ALA A 24 -5.75 -18.36 -11.27
C ALA A 24 -6.78 -17.79 -12.24
N LEU A 25 -7.76 -17.04 -11.75
CA LEU A 25 -8.78 -16.38 -12.58
C LEU A 25 -8.17 -15.27 -13.45
N ALA A 26 -7.27 -14.47 -12.86
CA ALA A 26 -6.56 -13.41 -13.58
C ALA A 26 -5.73 -13.99 -14.73
N VAL A 27 -5.02 -15.10 -14.50
CA VAL A 27 -4.26 -15.79 -15.54
C VAL A 27 -5.18 -16.38 -16.61
N ALA A 28 -6.32 -16.95 -16.23
CA ALA A 28 -7.28 -17.52 -17.17
C ALA A 28 -7.89 -16.46 -18.12
N ILE A 29 -8.12 -15.24 -17.62
CA ILE A 29 -8.73 -14.14 -18.39
C ILE A 29 -7.69 -13.33 -19.15
N LEU A 30 -6.55 -12.99 -18.51
CA LEU A 30 -5.54 -12.06 -19.03
C LEU A 30 -4.34 -12.76 -19.69
N GLY A 31 -4.29 -14.11 -19.63
CA GLY A 31 -3.18 -14.89 -20.19
C GLY A 31 -1.94 -14.94 -19.29
N ILE A 32 -0.87 -15.59 -19.79
CA ILE A 32 0.38 -15.83 -19.04
C ILE A 32 1.38 -14.73 -19.41
N HIS A 33 1.18 -13.53 -18.88
CA HIS A 33 2.06 -12.35 -19.13
C HIS A 33 2.11 -11.47 -17.88
N ASP A 34 2.51 -10.21 -18.03
CA ASP A 34 2.59 -9.27 -16.91
C ASP A 34 1.22 -8.70 -16.48
N ALA A 35 0.20 -8.77 -17.33
CA ALA A 35 -1.14 -8.28 -17.02
C ALA A 35 -1.78 -8.91 -15.78
N PRO A 36 -1.75 -10.24 -15.56
CA PRO A 36 -2.24 -10.84 -14.31
C PRO A 36 -1.52 -10.36 -13.06
N LYS A 37 -0.18 -10.15 -13.14
CA LYS A 37 0.61 -9.64 -12.01
C LYS A 37 0.10 -8.26 -11.58
N ILE A 38 -0.05 -7.36 -12.56
CA ILE A 38 -0.56 -6.01 -12.32
C ILE A 38 -1.97 -6.06 -11.73
N ALA A 39 -2.84 -6.92 -12.26
CA ALA A 39 -4.20 -7.08 -11.76
C ALA A 39 -4.25 -7.56 -10.30
N ILE A 40 -3.45 -8.56 -9.94
CA ILE A 40 -3.40 -9.09 -8.56
C ILE A 40 -2.88 -8.02 -7.59
N ILE A 41 -1.79 -7.33 -7.95
CA ILE A 41 -1.22 -6.27 -7.13
C ILE A 41 -2.23 -5.12 -6.98
N PHE A 42 -2.88 -4.72 -8.08
CA PHE A 42 -3.88 -3.66 -8.06
C PHE A 42 -5.08 -4.02 -7.16
N ILE A 43 -5.67 -5.18 -7.34
CA ILE A 43 -6.81 -5.63 -6.51
C ILE A 43 -6.41 -5.69 -5.04
N GLY A 44 -5.25 -6.28 -4.73
CA GLY A 44 -4.78 -6.42 -3.35
C GLY A 44 -4.49 -5.09 -2.67
N THR A 45 -3.86 -4.15 -3.37
CA THR A 45 -3.50 -2.85 -2.80
C THR A 45 -4.65 -1.84 -2.83
N PHE A 46 -5.56 -1.91 -3.81
CA PHE A 46 -6.65 -0.96 -3.98
C PHE A 46 -7.62 -0.94 -2.79
N PHE A 47 -8.13 -2.10 -2.39
CA PHE A 47 -9.03 -2.18 -1.23
C PHE A 47 -8.34 -1.73 0.05
N GLN A 48 -7.09 -2.11 0.22
CA GLN A 48 -6.29 -1.71 1.38
C GLN A 48 -6.03 -0.21 1.40
N MET A 49 -5.78 0.40 0.22
CA MET A 49 -5.61 1.85 0.08
C MET A 49 -6.87 2.62 0.48
N ILE A 50 -8.06 2.16 0.07
CA ILE A 50 -9.34 2.77 0.47
C ILE A 50 -9.47 2.79 2.00
N LEU A 51 -9.16 1.67 2.67
CA LEU A 51 -9.22 1.58 4.12
C LEU A 51 -8.22 2.52 4.81
N VAL A 52 -7.01 2.59 4.28
CA VAL A 52 -5.96 3.47 4.79
C VAL A 52 -6.40 4.92 4.68
N VAL A 53 -6.83 5.38 3.50
CA VAL A 53 -7.33 6.76 3.29
C VAL A 53 -8.48 7.08 4.24
N ALA A 54 -9.46 6.18 4.38
CA ALA A 54 -10.58 6.37 5.28
C ALA A 54 -10.16 6.49 6.75
N ASN A 55 -9.20 5.67 7.19
CA ASN A 55 -8.69 5.71 8.56
C ASN A 55 -7.85 6.96 8.83
N THR A 56 -6.98 7.34 7.91
CA THR A 56 -6.13 8.52 8.04
C THR A 56 -6.97 9.80 8.05
N THR A 57 -8.00 9.87 7.19
CA THR A 57 -8.94 11.00 7.21
C THR A 57 -9.69 11.13 8.54
N ARG A 58 -10.04 10.01 9.18
CA ARG A 58 -10.71 10.02 10.49
C ARG A 58 -9.81 10.42 11.65
N ARG A 59 -8.50 10.31 11.49
CA ARG A 59 -7.52 10.73 12.52
C ARG A 59 -7.24 12.22 12.49
N LEU A 60 -7.66 12.93 11.44
CA LEU A 60 -7.52 14.38 11.37
C LEU A 60 -8.30 15.03 12.51
N ASP A 61 -7.66 15.95 13.24
CA ASP A 61 -8.29 16.68 14.32
C ASP A 61 -9.44 17.55 13.78
N ASN A 62 -10.62 17.38 14.36
CA ASN A 62 -11.81 18.15 13.99
C ASN A 62 -11.63 19.65 14.23
N GLY A 63 -10.75 20.06 15.15
CA GLY A 63 -10.44 21.45 15.41
C GLY A 63 -9.99 22.22 14.15
N PHE A 64 -9.26 21.58 13.24
CA PHE A 64 -8.90 22.22 11.96
C PHE A 64 -10.11 22.47 11.08
N ILE A 65 -11.05 21.53 11.07
CA ILE A 65 -12.29 21.64 10.27
C ILE A 65 -13.20 22.71 10.85
N GLU A 66 -13.36 22.75 12.18
CA GLU A 66 -14.15 23.75 12.91
C GLU A 66 -13.57 25.15 12.73
N ALA A 67 -12.25 25.31 12.84
CA ALA A 67 -11.58 26.58 12.56
C ALA A 67 -11.80 27.07 11.14
N ALA A 68 -11.74 26.18 10.14
CA ALA A 68 -12.02 26.52 8.76
C ALA A 68 -13.48 26.95 8.54
N GLN A 69 -14.43 26.33 9.28
CA GLN A 69 -15.84 26.70 9.22
C GLN A 69 -16.08 28.09 9.80
N THR A 70 -15.45 28.42 10.93
CA THR A 70 -15.57 29.77 11.54
C THR A 70 -15.03 30.87 10.63
N LEU A 71 -14.03 30.53 9.77
CA LEU A 71 -13.49 31.42 8.75
C LEU A 71 -14.33 31.44 7.45
N GLY A 72 -15.51 30.83 7.44
CA GLY A 72 -16.42 30.83 6.29
C GLY A 72 -16.01 29.94 5.11
N ALA A 73 -15.11 28.96 5.33
CA ALA A 73 -14.71 28.04 4.28
C ALA A 73 -15.87 27.13 3.89
N ASN A 74 -16.17 27.04 2.60
CA ASN A 74 -17.14 26.09 2.09
C ASN A 74 -16.56 24.66 2.09
N ARG A 75 -17.41 23.62 1.91
CA ARG A 75 -16.99 22.20 1.95
C ARG A 75 -15.84 21.87 1.00
N ALA A 76 -15.82 22.46 -0.19
CA ALA A 76 -14.75 22.22 -1.16
C ALA A 76 -13.41 22.83 -0.69
N ARG A 77 -13.43 24.02 -0.12
CA ARG A 77 -12.24 24.67 0.47
C ARG A 77 -11.74 23.89 1.69
N GLN A 78 -12.63 23.45 2.58
CA GLN A 78 -12.26 22.60 3.72
C GLN A 78 -11.57 21.32 3.24
N LEU A 79 -12.09 20.65 2.20
CA LEU A 79 -11.48 19.44 1.67
C LEU A 79 -10.10 19.71 1.05
N LEU A 80 -10.00 20.69 0.14
CA LEU A 80 -8.78 20.91 -0.64
C LEU A 80 -7.69 21.65 0.12
N GLN A 81 -8.03 22.55 1.05
CA GLN A 81 -7.06 23.41 1.72
C GLN A 81 -6.75 22.96 3.15
N VAL A 82 -7.59 22.15 3.78
CA VAL A 82 -7.42 21.68 5.15
C VAL A 82 -7.26 20.16 5.21
N THR A 83 -8.26 19.42 4.73
CA THR A 83 -8.29 17.97 4.89
C THR A 83 -7.18 17.28 4.10
N ILE A 84 -7.07 17.54 2.80
CA ILE A 84 -6.07 16.90 1.95
C ILE A 84 -4.64 17.23 2.40
N PRO A 85 -4.24 18.50 2.59
CA PRO A 85 -2.89 18.80 3.05
C PRO A 85 -2.61 18.28 4.47
N GLY A 86 -3.64 18.22 5.32
CA GLY A 86 -3.51 17.72 6.69
C GLY A 86 -3.27 16.22 6.78
N ILE A 87 -3.91 15.43 5.89
CA ILE A 87 -3.75 13.96 5.90
C ILE A 87 -2.59 13.47 5.03
N LEU A 88 -2.13 14.27 4.08
CA LEU A 88 -1.17 13.85 3.05
C LEU A 88 0.14 13.28 3.63
N PRO A 89 0.73 13.85 4.68
CA PRO A 89 1.94 13.31 5.29
C PRO A 89 1.73 11.93 5.93
N ASP A 90 0.62 11.73 6.63
CA ASP A 90 0.31 10.44 7.26
C ASP A 90 -0.06 9.40 6.22
N LEU A 91 -0.79 9.81 5.18
CA LEU A 91 -1.08 8.97 4.02
C LEU A 91 0.20 8.51 3.32
N TYR A 92 1.22 9.37 3.24
CA TYR A 92 2.51 9.00 2.67
C TYR A 92 3.25 7.95 3.53
N LYS A 93 3.18 8.05 4.85
CA LYS A 93 3.72 7.02 5.76
C LYS A 93 3.01 5.67 5.55
N ASP A 94 1.70 5.71 5.44
CA ASP A 94 0.88 4.52 5.21
C ASP A 94 1.16 3.89 3.82
N LEU A 95 1.46 4.71 2.80
CA LEU A 95 1.88 4.26 1.46
C LEU A 95 3.16 3.42 1.50
N ARG A 96 4.11 3.73 2.38
CA ARG A 96 5.33 2.93 2.57
C ARG A 96 5.01 1.54 3.09
N ILE A 97 4.05 1.44 4.02
CA ILE A 97 3.57 0.15 4.53
C ILE A 97 2.89 -0.64 3.42
N LEU A 98 2.06 0.03 2.60
CA LEU A 98 1.40 -0.60 1.44
C LEU A 98 2.39 -1.10 0.39
N LEU A 99 3.54 -0.44 0.22
CA LEU A 99 4.60 -0.93 -0.65
C LEU A 99 5.13 -2.29 -0.19
N GLY A 100 5.30 -2.49 1.12
CA GLY A 100 5.68 -3.80 1.67
C GLY A 100 4.67 -4.90 1.33
N TRP A 101 3.38 -4.60 1.40
CA TRP A 101 2.32 -5.52 0.97
C TRP A 101 2.33 -5.76 -0.54
N ALA A 102 2.61 -4.73 -1.35
CA ALA A 102 2.72 -4.86 -2.80
C ALA A 102 3.84 -5.83 -3.22
N TRP A 103 4.99 -5.81 -2.52
CA TRP A 103 6.06 -6.80 -2.70
C TRP A 103 5.57 -8.22 -2.43
N THR A 104 4.78 -8.43 -1.37
CA THR A 104 4.21 -9.74 -1.06
C THR A 104 3.27 -10.22 -2.17
N TYR A 105 2.40 -9.34 -2.67
CA TYR A 105 1.51 -9.68 -3.78
C TYR A 105 2.26 -9.95 -5.08
N LEU A 106 3.36 -9.24 -5.34
CA LEU A 106 4.23 -9.50 -6.49
C LEU A 106 4.80 -10.92 -6.44
N ILE A 107 5.35 -11.32 -5.28
CA ILE A 107 5.90 -12.67 -5.08
C ILE A 107 4.84 -13.73 -5.39
N VAL A 108 3.63 -13.56 -4.83
CA VAL A 108 2.54 -14.51 -5.05
C VAL A 108 2.08 -14.52 -6.52
N ALA A 109 1.99 -13.37 -7.16
CA ALA A 109 1.61 -13.25 -8.56
C ALA A 109 2.62 -13.94 -9.50
N GLU A 110 3.92 -13.85 -9.20
CA GLU A 110 4.97 -14.54 -9.96
C GLU A 110 4.94 -16.07 -9.76
N LEU A 111 4.47 -16.56 -8.62
CA LEU A 111 4.31 -18.01 -8.39
C LEU A 111 3.16 -18.62 -9.18
N ILE A 112 2.09 -17.86 -9.43
CA ILE A 112 0.84 -18.41 -9.96
C ILE A 112 0.85 -18.51 -11.48
N GLY A 113 1.49 -17.59 -12.21
CA GLY A 113 1.24 -17.55 -13.63
C GLY A 113 2.28 -16.88 -14.51
N THR A 114 3.57 -16.99 -14.18
CA THR A 114 4.59 -16.36 -15.01
C THR A 114 5.77 -17.27 -15.32
N SER A 115 6.39 -17.01 -16.45
CA SER A 115 7.64 -17.64 -16.88
C SER A 115 8.88 -16.77 -16.63
N SER A 116 8.73 -15.64 -15.91
CA SER A 116 9.80 -14.67 -15.68
C SER A 116 9.58 -13.94 -14.35
N GLY A 117 10.64 -13.48 -13.73
CA GLY A 117 10.65 -12.74 -12.47
C GLY A 117 11.61 -13.33 -11.45
N ILE A 118 11.87 -12.58 -10.38
CA ILE A 118 12.84 -13.00 -9.35
C ILE A 118 12.32 -14.19 -8.54
N THR A 119 11.02 -14.25 -8.26
CA THR A 119 10.40 -15.35 -7.53
C THR A 119 10.32 -16.61 -8.39
N TRP A 120 10.04 -16.45 -9.68
CA TRP A 120 10.13 -17.56 -10.63
C TRP A 120 11.55 -18.14 -10.67
N PHE A 121 12.57 -17.26 -10.77
CA PHE A 121 13.97 -17.68 -10.72
C PHE A 121 14.29 -18.45 -9.43
N ILE A 122 13.89 -17.93 -8.27
CA ILE A 122 14.07 -18.59 -6.96
C ILE A 122 13.45 -19.98 -6.97
N THR A 123 12.20 -20.09 -7.45
CA THR A 123 11.47 -21.37 -7.50
C THR A 123 12.16 -22.37 -8.43
N GLN A 124 12.66 -21.90 -9.57
CA GLN A 124 13.36 -22.74 -10.54
C GLN A 124 14.68 -23.25 -9.98
N GLN A 125 15.50 -22.37 -9.37
CA GLN A 125 16.77 -22.78 -8.75
C GLN A 125 16.55 -23.71 -7.56
N ALA A 126 15.49 -23.50 -6.77
CA ALA A 126 15.11 -24.41 -5.68
C ALA A 126 14.77 -25.82 -6.19
N ARG A 127 14.09 -25.95 -7.34
CA ARG A 127 13.80 -27.25 -7.98
C ARG A 127 15.07 -27.97 -8.43
N TYR A 128 16.09 -27.24 -8.87
CA TYR A 128 17.40 -27.79 -9.24
C TYR A 128 18.32 -27.98 -8.06
N LYS A 129 17.87 -27.69 -6.81
CA LYS A 129 18.64 -27.77 -5.57
C LYS A 129 19.88 -26.85 -5.53
N ASN A 130 19.89 -25.79 -6.32
CA ASN A 130 20.94 -24.77 -6.34
C ASN A 130 20.65 -23.73 -5.25
N PHE A 131 20.81 -24.09 -4.00
CA PHE A 131 20.46 -23.24 -2.85
C PHE A 131 21.31 -21.98 -2.74
N ASP A 132 22.54 -22.00 -3.22
CA ASP A 132 23.43 -20.83 -3.32
C ASP A 132 22.78 -19.71 -4.16
N MET A 133 22.22 -20.04 -5.32
CA MET A 133 21.50 -19.11 -6.18
C MET A 133 20.19 -18.62 -5.55
N VAL A 134 19.50 -19.49 -4.81
CA VAL A 134 18.28 -19.12 -4.06
C VAL A 134 18.61 -18.08 -3.00
N PHE A 135 19.65 -18.30 -2.19
CA PHE A 135 20.07 -17.35 -1.16
C PHE A 135 20.52 -16.01 -1.77
N ALA A 136 21.29 -16.05 -2.85
CA ALA A 136 21.72 -14.84 -3.54
C ALA A 136 20.52 -14.03 -4.03
N ALA A 137 19.52 -14.67 -4.64
CA ALA A 137 18.31 -14.00 -5.10
C ALA A 137 17.47 -13.41 -3.96
N LEU A 138 17.36 -14.11 -2.82
CA LEU A 138 16.68 -13.59 -1.62
C LEU A 138 17.38 -12.37 -1.04
N ILE A 139 18.71 -12.35 -1.00
CA ILE A 139 19.48 -11.19 -0.55
C ILE A 139 19.24 -10.00 -1.49
N ILE A 140 19.28 -10.22 -2.81
CA ILE A 140 19.01 -9.18 -3.81
C ILE A 140 17.61 -8.61 -3.62
N LEU A 141 16.59 -9.46 -3.45
CA LEU A 141 15.23 -9.03 -3.20
C LEU A 141 15.12 -8.18 -1.94
N GLY A 142 15.77 -8.62 -0.84
CA GLY A 142 15.80 -7.87 0.41
C GLY A 142 16.48 -6.51 0.27
N VAL A 143 17.60 -6.44 -0.46
CA VAL A 143 18.31 -5.17 -0.73
C VAL A 143 17.44 -4.24 -1.55
N ILE A 144 16.77 -4.71 -2.59
CA ILE A 144 15.86 -3.89 -3.41
C ILE A 144 14.71 -3.35 -2.56
N GLY A 145 14.10 -4.20 -1.72
CA GLY A 145 13.03 -3.79 -0.81
C GLY A 145 13.49 -2.71 0.17
N LEU A 146 14.65 -2.90 0.81
CA LEU A 146 15.23 -1.94 1.73
C LEU A 146 15.58 -0.61 1.03
N LEU A 147 16.20 -0.66 -0.14
CA LEU A 147 16.55 0.54 -0.91
C LEU A 147 15.28 1.31 -1.32
N SER A 148 14.23 0.61 -1.74
CA SER A 148 12.95 1.21 -2.08
C SER A 148 12.34 1.96 -0.89
N ASP A 149 12.35 1.37 0.30
CA ASP A 149 11.86 2.01 1.51
C ASP A 149 12.71 3.23 1.91
N LEU A 150 14.04 3.11 1.88
CA LEU A 150 14.96 4.22 2.18
C LEU A 150 14.79 5.40 1.21
N ILE A 151 14.58 5.12 -0.07
CA ILE A 151 14.34 6.17 -1.08
C ILE A 151 13.02 6.88 -0.76
N LEU A 152 11.94 6.14 -0.52
CA LEU A 152 10.65 6.73 -0.14
C LEU A 152 10.75 7.51 1.16
N GLU A 153 11.46 7.00 2.16
CA GLU A 153 11.66 7.74 3.40
C GLU A 153 12.36 9.08 3.20
N ARG A 154 13.45 9.09 2.42
CA ARG A 154 14.16 10.35 2.08
C ARG A 154 13.28 11.31 1.31
N LEU A 155 12.51 10.78 0.37
CA LEU A 155 11.58 11.58 -0.44
C LEU A 155 10.48 12.19 0.45
N GLY A 156 9.88 11.41 1.35
CA GLY A 156 8.87 11.89 2.30
C GLY A 156 9.38 13.01 3.21
N ARG A 157 10.61 12.88 3.71
CA ARG A 157 11.26 13.93 4.53
C ARG A 157 11.48 15.24 3.77
N ARG A 158 11.65 15.18 2.44
CA ARG A 158 11.79 16.38 1.59
C ARG A 158 10.44 16.98 1.20
N LEU A 159 9.43 16.14 0.99
CA LEU A 159 8.10 16.58 0.58
C LEU A 159 7.31 17.21 1.76
N PHE A 160 7.53 16.72 2.98
CA PHE A 160 6.77 17.14 4.16
C PHE A 160 7.67 17.67 5.29
N PRO A 161 8.40 18.79 5.08
CA PRO A 161 9.34 19.33 6.07
C PRO A 161 8.64 19.80 7.36
N TRP A 162 7.36 20.19 7.28
CA TRP A 162 6.56 20.69 8.42
C TRP A 162 6.18 19.60 9.43
N GLN A 163 6.23 18.33 9.08
CA GLN A 163 5.90 17.23 9.99
C GLN A 163 7.02 16.98 11.01
N ARG A 164 8.24 17.38 10.72
CA ARG A 164 9.40 17.20 11.58
C ARG A 164 9.30 17.87 12.95
N GLN A 165 8.45 18.90 13.08
CA GLN A 165 8.25 19.63 14.34
C GLN A 165 7.35 18.88 15.31
N ASN A 166 6.47 18.00 14.86
CA ASN A 166 5.53 17.30 15.74
C ASN A 166 6.08 15.98 16.32
N ASP A 167 7.07 15.34 15.70
CA ASP A 167 7.66 14.08 16.19
C ASP A 167 8.67 14.31 17.33
N GLY A 168 9.07 15.55 17.60
CA GLY A 168 10.01 15.95 18.66
C GLY A 168 9.36 16.32 20.01
N VAL A 169 8.04 16.26 20.14
CA VAL A 169 7.26 16.70 21.32
C VAL A 169 6.49 15.54 21.97
N ARG A 170 6.88 14.30 21.73
CA ARG A 170 6.32 13.14 22.45
C ARG A 170 7.38 12.40 23.22
#